data_a92fdef1dfd8e51010aaf63f473623c8
#
_entry.id   a92fdef1dfd8e51010aaf63f473623c8
#
_cell.length_a   1.000
_cell.length_b   1.000
_cell.length_c   1.000
_cell.angle_alpha   90.00
_cell.angle_beta   90.00
_cell.angle_gamma   90.00
#
_symmetry.space_group_name_H-M   'P 1'
#
loop_
_entity.id
_entity.type
_entity.pdbx_description
1 polymer ?
#
loop_
_entity_poly.entity_id
_entity_poly.type
_entity_poly.pdbx_seq_one_letter_code
_entity_poly.pdbx_strand_id
1 'polypeptide(L)'
;MFKWIKTLQPILLYVSVFAVVLLAACGSETNATSGNDDSKDTKEKIVFSDLGWNSIRFHNQVAATVLEEGYGYQTEVTTASMSIGLKGLENGDIDVTMEIWGDKMGDAYDKALDDGKVKQVGVNFGDTKRGYFVPTYVIEGDKERGIKPVAPDLKSVKDLPKYKDLFKKSSNKSKGQIIGAPSMWGAAKPFQQKMKTYNLSETFEYVDPGSGTGLNVSLTKAYEAGEAWVGYAYSPSWVLGKYDMTLLEEPDYDAETWNKNYGTAFPDQDVPIAINAKLEETAPDIVKFLENYQTSNELTNEALVYMNENDAEAKEAATWWMKKHPDIWTKWVPDDVAEKVKKAI
;
A
#
# COMPACT_ATOMS: atom_id res chain seq x y z
N MET A 1 35.61 -18.34 -48.96
CA MET A 1 35.16 -18.30 -50.38
C MET A 1 33.83 -17.64 -50.45
N PHE A 2 33.75 -16.55 -51.26
CA PHE A 2 32.58 -15.76 -51.72
C PHE A 2 31.88 -14.87 -50.67
N LYS A 3 32.08 -13.55 -50.67
CA LYS A 3 31.69 -12.35 -51.51
C LYS A 3 30.34 -11.80 -51.04
N TRP A 4 30.37 -10.69 -50.36
CA TRP A 4 30.07 -9.26 -50.65
C TRP A 4 29.01 -9.02 -51.72
N ILE A 5 27.92 -8.35 -51.36
CA ILE A 5 27.29 -7.30 -52.19
C ILE A 5 26.70 -6.20 -51.28
N LYS A 6 27.24 -4.97 -51.45
CA LYS A 6 26.67 -3.71 -51.00
C LYS A 6 25.61 -3.24 -51.99
N THR A 7 24.51 -2.69 -51.50
CA THR A 7 23.71 -1.73 -52.30
C THR A 7 23.37 -0.51 -51.47
N LEU A 8 24.00 0.59 -51.85
CA LEU A 8 23.60 1.97 -51.52
C LEU A 8 22.41 2.35 -52.44
N GLN A 9 21.39 3.05 -51.90
CA GLN A 9 20.56 3.96 -52.66
C GLN A 9 20.11 5.16 -51.83
N PRO A 10 19.77 6.33 -52.48
CA PRO A 10 20.15 7.63 -51.95
C PRO A 10 18.99 8.44 -51.34
N ILE A 11 19.43 9.45 -50.64
CA ILE A 11 18.68 10.56 -50.03
C ILE A 11 17.92 11.36 -51.11
N LEU A 12 16.60 11.57 -50.84
CA LEU A 12 15.82 12.62 -51.55
C LEU A 12 15.38 13.66 -50.52
N LEU A 13 16.00 14.83 -50.64
CA LEU A 13 15.62 16.07 -49.96
C LEU A 13 14.31 16.59 -50.60
N TYR A 14 13.29 16.86 -49.77
CA TYR A 14 12.18 17.77 -50.16
C TYR A 14 12.20 19.00 -49.24
N VAL A 15 12.61 20.10 -49.86
CA VAL A 15 12.47 21.45 -49.33
C VAL A 15 11.09 21.95 -49.76
N SER A 16 10.20 22.25 -48.84
CA SER A 16 8.95 22.94 -49.09
C SER A 16 8.96 24.32 -48.45
N VAL A 17 8.98 25.31 -49.31
CA VAL A 17 8.92 26.74 -49.00
C VAL A 17 7.49 27.06 -48.54
N PHE A 18 7.34 27.66 -47.36
CA PHE A 18 6.08 28.23 -46.89
C PHE A 18 6.10 29.75 -47.14
N ALA A 19 5.22 30.18 -48.00
CA ALA A 19 4.99 31.59 -48.29
C ALA A 19 4.10 32.22 -47.20
N VAL A 20 4.58 33.34 -46.65
CA VAL A 20 3.84 34.24 -45.75
C VAL A 20 2.91 35.10 -46.56
N VAL A 21 1.61 35.07 -46.23
CA VAL A 21 0.64 36.08 -46.73
C VAL A 21 0.15 36.89 -45.53
N LEU A 22 0.60 38.13 -45.45
CA LEU A 22 0.06 39.18 -44.59
C LEU A 22 -1.11 39.84 -45.31
N LEU A 23 -2.30 39.82 -44.75
CA LEU A 23 -3.41 40.67 -45.12
C LEU A 23 -3.90 41.44 -43.90
N ALA A 24 -3.60 42.73 -43.91
CA ALA A 24 -4.22 43.70 -43.03
C ALA A 24 -5.59 44.11 -43.61
N ALA A 25 -6.61 44.13 -42.75
CA ALA A 25 -7.84 44.87 -43.07
C ALA A 25 -8.40 45.48 -41.76
N CYS A 26 -8.58 46.76 -41.81
CA CYS A 26 -9.16 47.64 -40.80
C CYS A 26 -10.68 47.50 -40.64
N GLY A 27 -11.12 47.65 -39.40
CA GLY A 27 -12.24 48.52 -39.04
C GLY A 27 -13.67 47.98 -39.14
N SER A 28 -14.28 47.79 -37.97
CA SER A 28 -15.59 48.41 -37.61
C SER A 28 -15.95 48.08 -36.15
N GLU A 29 -16.18 49.12 -35.40
CA GLU A 29 -16.85 49.05 -34.10
C GLU A 29 -18.28 48.54 -34.26
N THR A 30 -18.71 47.62 -33.40
CA THR A 30 -20.07 47.70 -32.80
C THR A 30 -20.24 46.62 -31.68
N ASN A 31 -20.78 47.09 -30.56
CA ASN A 31 -21.56 46.41 -29.54
C ASN A 31 -20.87 45.44 -28.60
N ALA A 32 -20.60 45.96 -27.41
CA ALA A 32 -20.55 45.24 -26.15
C ALA A 32 -21.79 44.33 -26.00
N THR A 33 -21.63 43.04 -26.17
CA THR A 33 -22.53 42.05 -25.58
C THR A 33 -21.76 41.41 -24.45
N SER A 34 -22.25 41.58 -23.21
CA SER A 34 -21.83 40.89 -22.02
C SER A 34 -21.82 39.38 -22.28
N GLY A 35 -20.70 38.86 -22.67
CA GLY A 35 -20.46 37.42 -22.67
C GLY A 35 -20.17 37.03 -21.25
N ASN A 36 -21.02 36.19 -20.68
CA ASN A 36 -20.68 35.43 -19.50
C ASN A 36 -19.31 34.78 -19.71
N ASP A 37 -18.36 35.25 -19.00
CA ASP A 37 -17.08 34.56 -18.78
C ASP A 37 -17.38 33.37 -17.88
N ASP A 38 -17.89 32.28 -18.45
CA ASP A 38 -17.83 30.95 -17.86
C ASP A 38 -16.36 30.51 -17.89
N SER A 39 -15.50 31.22 -17.19
CA SER A 39 -14.26 30.66 -16.70
C SER A 39 -14.70 29.55 -15.71
N LYS A 40 -14.94 28.34 -16.21
CA LYS A 40 -14.88 27.15 -15.38
C LYS A 40 -13.53 27.22 -14.70
N ASP A 41 -13.56 27.56 -13.41
CA ASP A 41 -12.44 27.47 -12.49
C ASP A 41 -12.05 25.97 -12.50
N THR A 42 -11.19 25.59 -13.45
CA THR A 42 -10.72 24.22 -13.55
C THR A 42 -9.75 24.04 -12.40
N LYS A 43 -10.24 23.41 -11.33
CA LYS A 43 -9.42 23.03 -10.18
C LYS A 43 -8.18 22.27 -10.67
N GLU A 44 -7.04 22.52 -10.04
CA GLU A 44 -5.81 21.82 -10.37
C GLU A 44 -5.99 20.31 -10.20
N LYS A 45 -5.28 19.53 -10.99
CA LYS A 45 -5.27 18.08 -10.93
C LYS A 45 -4.47 17.64 -9.69
N ILE A 46 -4.99 16.68 -8.92
CA ILE A 46 -4.32 16.10 -7.74
C ILE A 46 -3.66 14.78 -8.11
N VAL A 47 -2.37 14.65 -7.89
CA VAL A 47 -1.56 13.47 -8.23
C VAL A 47 -1.29 12.62 -6.99
N PHE A 48 -1.77 11.38 -7.00
CA PHE A 48 -1.51 10.38 -5.96
C PHE A 48 -0.33 9.48 -6.34
N SER A 49 0.43 8.99 -5.35
CA SER A 49 1.40 7.93 -5.57
C SER A 49 0.76 6.53 -5.48
N ASP A 50 1.08 5.63 -6.42
CA ASP A 50 0.94 4.18 -6.25
C ASP A 50 2.33 3.59 -5.97
N LEU A 51 2.54 3.16 -4.73
CA LEU A 51 3.82 2.61 -4.28
C LEU A 51 3.93 1.08 -4.45
N GLY A 52 2.95 0.46 -5.16
CA GLY A 52 3.06 -0.91 -5.65
C GLY A 52 2.35 -1.97 -4.81
N TRP A 53 1.45 -1.61 -3.88
CA TRP A 53 0.65 -2.58 -3.12
C TRP A 53 -0.84 -2.22 -3.08
N ASN A 54 -1.67 -3.22 -2.81
CA ASN A 54 -3.12 -3.10 -3.00
C ASN A 54 -3.81 -2.16 -2.02
N SER A 55 -3.34 -2.05 -0.75
CA SER A 55 -3.99 -1.16 0.21
C SER A 55 -3.86 0.31 -0.20
N ILE A 56 -2.67 0.76 -0.63
CA ILE A 56 -2.53 2.15 -1.11
C ILE A 56 -3.39 2.42 -2.35
N ARG A 57 -3.51 1.43 -3.26
CA ARG A 57 -4.39 1.56 -4.44
C ARG A 57 -5.84 1.71 -4.05
N PHE A 58 -6.30 0.92 -3.08
CA PHE A 58 -7.64 1.03 -2.51
C PHE A 58 -7.86 2.41 -1.90
N HIS A 59 -6.97 2.88 -1.02
CA HIS A 59 -7.09 4.19 -0.38
C HIS A 59 -7.01 5.34 -1.39
N ASN A 60 -6.15 5.24 -2.40
CA ASN A 60 -6.09 6.21 -3.50
C ASN A 60 -7.45 6.31 -4.22
N GLN A 61 -8.12 5.18 -4.48
CA GLN A 61 -9.40 5.19 -5.18
C GLN A 61 -10.56 5.71 -4.32
N VAL A 62 -10.55 5.44 -3.00
CA VAL A 62 -11.51 6.06 -2.07
C VAL A 62 -11.34 7.58 -2.07
N ALA A 63 -10.09 8.04 -1.90
CA ALA A 63 -9.80 9.47 -1.89
C ALA A 63 -10.12 10.12 -3.25
N ALA A 64 -9.70 9.53 -4.36
CA ALA A 64 -9.99 10.01 -5.71
C ALA A 64 -11.50 10.15 -5.96
N THR A 65 -12.30 9.16 -5.56
CA THR A 65 -13.77 9.22 -5.68
C THR A 65 -14.33 10.42 -4.93
N VAL A 66 -13.87 10.68 -3.70
CA VAL A 66 -14.31 11.86 -2.94
C VAL A 66 -13.89 13.17 -3.61
N LEU A 67 -12.66 13.24 -4.12
CA LEU A 67 -12.15 14.44 -4.79
C LEU A 67 -12.89 14.72 -6.09
N GLU A 68 -13.11 13.70 -6.92
CA GLU A 68 -13.74 13.83 -8.23
C GLU A 68 -15.23 14.13 -8.10
N GLU A 69 -15.96 13.29 -7.39
CA GLU A 69 -17.43 13.36 -7.33
C GLU A 69 -17.94 14.38 -6.29
N GLY A 70 -17.19 14.58 -5.22
CA GLY A 70 -17.57 15.48 -4.13
C GLY A 70 -17.11 16.92 -4.35
N TYR A 71 -15.82 17.08 -4.64
CA TYR A 71 -15.19 18.38 -4.74
C TYR A 71 -14.96 18.88 -6.16
N GLY A 72 -15.06 18.00 -7.19
CA GLY A 72 -14.91 18.34 -8.61
C GLY A 72 -13.46 18.56 -9.06
N TYR A 73 -12.49 17.98 -8.36
CA TYR A 73 -11.10 17.93 -8.83
C TYR A 73 -10.93 16.83 -9.87
N GLN A 74 -9.86 16.92 -10.66
CA GLN A 74 -9.35 15.79 -11.44
C GLN A 74 -8.28 15.07 -10.64
N THR A 75 -8.17 13.77 -10.79
CA THR A 75 -7.12 12.99 -10.13
C THR A 75 -6.27 12.22 -11.13
N GLU A 76 -5.02 11.95 -10.75
CA GLU A 76 -4.10 11.08 -11.47
C GLU A 76 -3.34 10.21 -10.46
N VAL A 77 -2.96 9.00 -10.87
CA VAL A 77 -2.13 8.10 -10.04
C VAL A 77 -0.81 7.83 -10.77
N THR A 78 0.30 8.13 -10.10
CA THR A 78 1.66 7.88 -10.60
C THR A 78 2.29 6.70 -9.85
N THR A 79 2.66 5.65 -10.57
CA THR A 79 3.37 4.50 -9.99
C THR A 79 4.83 4.84 -9.75
N ALA A 80 5.31 4.61 -8.53
CA ALA A 80 6.67 4.91 -8.11
C ALA A 80 7.18 3.91 -7.06
N SER A 81 8.49 3.79 -6.88
CA SER A 81 9.04 3.19 -5.67
C SER A 81 8.90 4.15 -4.49
N MET A 82 9.00 3.67 -3.24
CA MET A 82 8.89 4.53 -2.04
C MET A 82 9.83 5.74 -2.09
N SER A 83 11.09 5.56 -2.47
CA SER A 83 12.07 6.65 -2.55
C SER A 83 11.78 7.65 -3.68
N ILE A 84 11.26 7.17 -4.82
CA ILE A 84 10.84 8.04 -5.93
C ILE A 84 9.55 8.78 -5.55
N GLY A 85 8.60 8.11 -4.90
CA GLY A 85 7.36 8.71 -4.42
C GLY A 85 7.61 9.83 -3.40
N LEU A 86 8.52 9.61 -2.43
CA LEU A 86 8.95 10.65 -1.49
C LEU A 86 9.58 11.84 -2.23
N LYS A 87 10.43 11.56 -3.22
CA LYS A 87 11.04 12.63 -4.01
C LYS A 87 10.02 13.39 -4.84
N GLY A 88 9.01 12.72 -5.37
CA GLY A 88 7.86 13.35 -6.05
C GLY A 88 7.09 14.28 -5.14
N LEU A 89 6.81 13.86 -3.88
CA LEU A 89 6.20 14.73 -2.87
C LEU A 89 7.04 15.96 -2.57
N GLU A 90 8.37 15.80 -2.36
CA GLU A 90 9.26 16.93 -2.10
C GLU A 90 9.30 17.97 -3.25
N ASN A 91 9.18 17.50 -4.49
CA ASN A 91 9.27 18.36 -5.68
C ASN A 91 7.91 18.94 -6.11
N GLY A 92 6.79 18.33 -5.69
CA GLY A 92 5.44 18.65 -6.15
C GLY A 92 5.05 17.95 -7.47
N ASP A 93 5.75 16.87 -7.85
CA ASP A 93 5.35 15.99 -8.95
C ASP A 93 4.25 15.00 -8.50
N ILE A 94 4.14 14.81 -7.17
CA ILE A 94 3.11 14.05 -6.45
C ILE A 94 2.57 14.96 -5.36
N ASP A 95 1.25 15.03 -5.22
CA ASP A 95 0.57 15.87 -4.23
C ASP A 95 0.25 15.09 -2.95
N VAL A 96 -0.13 13.82 -3.09
CA VAL A 96 -0.64 13.00 -1.97
C VAL A 96 -0.06 11.58 -2.01
N THR A 97 0.30 11.09 -0.84
CA THR A 97 0.61 9.68 -0.59
C THR A 97 -0.26 9.18 0.56
N MET A 98 -1.19 8.27 0.27
CA MET A 98 -2.19 7.79 1.25
C MET A 98 -1.61 6.85 2.31
N GLU A 99 -0.42 6.31 2.10
CA GLU A 99 0.28 5.44 3.04
C GLU A 99 1.78 5.72 3.06
N ILE A 100 2.28 6.30 4.13
CA ILE A 100 3.72 6.46 4.36
C ILE A 100 4.21 5.42 5.39
N TRP A 101 5.16 4.62 4.97
CA TRP A 101 5.88 3.66 5.82
C TRP A 101 7.26 4.23 6.16
N GLY A 102 7.28 5.25 7.04
CA GLY A 102 8.47 6.06 7.36
C GLY A 102 9.65 5.23 7.88
N ASP A 103 9.38 4.18 8.70
CA ASP A 103 10.40 3.25 9.21
C ASP A 103 11.22 2.56 8.11
N LYS A 104 10.69 2.52 6.88
CA LYS A 104 11.34 1.90 5.72
C LYS A 104 12.06 2.91 4.84
N MET A 105 11.88 4.20 5.10
CA MET A 105 12.49 5.29 4.34
C MET A 105 13.77 5.85 5.01
N GLY A 106 14.05 5.42 6.26
CA GLY A 106 15.17 5.94 7.05
C GLY A 106 15.08 7.44 7.23
N ASP A 107 16.21 8.11 7.42
CA ASP A 107 16.29 9.55 7.69
C ASP A 107 15.74 10.44 6.55
N ALA A 108 15.44 9.86 5.37
CA ALA A 108 14.99 10.64 4.21
C ALA A 108 13.59 11.24 4.42
N TYR A 109 12.68 10.49 5.06
CA TYR A 109 11.34 10.97 5.36
C TYR A 109 11.37 12.05 6.45
N ASP A 110 12.09 11.80 7.54
CA ASP A 110 12.24 12.78 8.63
C ASP A 110 12.84 14.08 8.10
N LYS A 111 13.87 13.99 7.25
CA LYS A 111 14.46 15.14 6.61
C LYS A 111 13.48 15.91 5.72
N ALA A 112 12.62 15.22 4.97
CA ALA A 112 11.63 15.89 4.10
C ALA A 112 10.58 16.64 4.92
N LEU A 113 10.21 16.12 6.11
CA LEU A 113 9.35 16.81 7.08
C LEU A 113 10.05 18.04 7.68
N ASP A 114 11.30 17.90 8.14
CA ASP A 114 12.10 18.97 8.74
C ASP A 114 12.37 20.11 7.74
N ASP A 115 12.60 19.78 6.48
CA ASP A 115 12.78 20.75 5.39
C ASP A 115 11.45 21.49 5.04
N GLY A 116 10.32 21.06 5.60
CA GLY A 116 8.99 21.64 5.36
C GLY A 116 8.45 21.45 3.94
N LYS A 117 9.00 20.50 3.16
CA LYS A 117 8.57 20.20 1.80
C LYS A 117 7.41 19.21 1.75
N VAL A 118 7.39 18.32 2.73
CA VAL A 118 6.36 17.30 2.92
C VAL A 118 5.69 17.55 4.26
N LYS A 119 4.38 17.33 4.34
CA LYS A 119 3.62 17.40 5.58
C LYS A 119 2.84 16.12 5.80
N GLN A 120 2.82 15.68 7.04
CA GLN A 120 1.92 14.62 7.50
C GLN A 120 0.62 15.29 7.94
N VAL A 121 -0.53 14.88 7.36
CA VAL A 121 -1.81 15.53 7.60
C VAL A 121 -2.81 14.69 8.37
N GLY A 122 -2.65 13.37 8.38
CA GLY A 122 -3.52 12.45 9.11
C GLY A 122 -2.87 11.10 9.28
N VAL A 123 -3.53 10.23 10.04
CA VAL A 123 -3.16 8.81 10.20
C VAL A 123 -4.25 7.98 9.55
N ASN A 124 -3.93 7.31 8.43
CA ASN A 124 -4.86 6.45 7.73
C ASN A 124 -5.29 5.28 8.63
N PHE A 125 -4.32 4.56 9.19
CA PHE A 125 -4.54 3.50 10.19
C PHE A 125 -3.28 3.33 11.07
N GLY A 126 -3.46 2.89 12.32
CA GLY A 126 -2.38 2.79 13.32
C GLY A 126 -2.26 1.43 14.00
N ASP A 127 -3.13 0.48 13.65
CA ASP A 127 -3.25 -0.82 14.32
C ASP A 127 -2.54 -1.96 13.54
N THR A 128 -1.40 -1.64 12.89
CA THR A 128 -0.63 -2.60 12.08
C THR A 128 -0.08 -3.75 12.93
N LYS A 129 -0.12 -4.98 12.38
CA LYS A 129 0.45 -6.16 13.03
C LYS A 129 1.48 -6.80 12.10
N ARG A 130 2.62 -7.17 12.66
CA ARG A 130 3.70 -7.83 11.91
C ARG A 130 4.46 -8.79 12.83
N GLY A 131 4.78 -9.99 12.35
CA GLY A 131 5.53 -10.92 13.17
C GLY A 131 5.38 -12.37 12.77
N TYR A 132 5.51 -13.26 13.73
CA TYR A 132 5.31 -14.69 13.57
C TYR A 132 3.84 -15.04 13.72
N PHE A 133 3.23 -15.52 12.67
CA PHE A 133 1.84 -15.96 12.69
C PHE A 133 1.74 -17.47 12.52
N VAL A 134 0.68 -18.05 13.12
CA VAL A 134 0.23 -19.42 12.89
C VAL A 134 -1.27 -19.41 12.64
N PRO A 135 -1.84 -20.37 11.88
CA PRO A 135 -3.30 -20.52 11.83
C PRO A 135 -3.87 -20.74 13.22
N THR A 136 -4.91 -20.03 13.60
CA THR A 136 -5.52 -20.10 14.93
C THR A 136 -5.96 -21.53 15.28
N TYR A 137 -6.40 -22.31 14.28
CA TYR A 137 -6.77 -23.71 14.50
C TYR A 137 -5.61 -24.62 14.98
N VAL A 138 -4.37 -24.22 14.78
CA VAL A 138 -3.21 -24.96 15.32
C VAL A 138 -3.23 -24.95 16.85
N ILE A 139 -3.70 -23.83 17.44
CA ILE A 139 -3.77 -23.59 18.88
C ILE A 139 -5.13 -24.00 19.44
N GLU A 140 -6.22 -23.54 18.82
CA GLU A 140 -7.58 -23.65 19.36
C GLU A 140 -8.40 -24.77 18.72
N GLY A 141 -7.94 -25.26 17.56
CA GLY A 141 -8.75 -26.15 16.70
C GLY A 141 -9.76 -25.37 15.88
N ASP A 142 -10.48 -26.09 15.03
CA ASP A 142 -11.59 -25.57 14.22
C ASP A 142 -12.68 -26.63 14.19
N LYS A 143 -13.76 -26.40 14.93
CA LYS A 143 -14.85 -27.35 15.06
C LYS A 143 -15.66 -27.52 13.78
N GLU A 144 -15.82 -26.46 13.02
CA GLU A 144 -16.60 -26.46 11.77
C GLU A 144 -15.89 -27.27 10.70
N ARG A 145 -14.55 -27.18 10.65
CA ARG A 145 -13.70 -27.93 9.75
C ARG A 145 -13.24 -29.30 10.31
N GLY A 146 -13.63 -29.62 11.55
CA GLY A 146 -13.24 -30.85 12.24
C GLY A 146 -11.75 -30.96 12.60
N ILE A 147 -11.06 -29.82 12.70
CA ILE A 147 -9.63 -29.74 13.03
C ILE A 147 -9.47 -29.68 14.55
N LYS A 148 -8.70 -30.61 15.12
CA LYS A 148 -8.35 -30.58 16.54
C LYS A 148 -7.11 -29.71 16.78
N PRO A 149 -6.99 -29.01 17.94
CA PRO A 149 -5.78 -28.29 18.28
C PRO A 149 -4.60 -29.26 18.38
N VAL A 150 -3.49 -28.88 17.77
CA VAL A 150 -2.25 -29.71 17.74
C VAL A 150 -1.11 -29.06 18.55
N ALA A 151 -1.26 -27.78 18.91
CA ALA A 151 -0.32 -27.04 19.74
C ALA A 151 -1.05 -26.08 20.70
N PRO A 152 -1.91 -26.57 21.62
CA PRO A 152 -2.75 -25.71 22.48
C PRO A 152 -1.97 -24.81 23.44
N ASP A 153 -0.72 -25.13 23.73
CA ASP A 153 0.15 -24.34 24.61
C ASP A 153 1.14 -23.43 23.85
N LEU A 154 0.98 -23.31 22.51
CA LEU A 154 1.80 -22.43 21.68
C LEU A 154 1.29 -20.99 21.81
N LYS A 155 1.97 -20.17 22.63
CA LYS A 155 1.60 -18.77 22.85
C LYS A 155 2.62 -17.80 22.27
N SER A 156 3.89 -18.12 22.39
CA SER A 156 4.99 -17.24 22.04
C SER A 156 5.99 -17.88 21.08
N VAL A 157 6.82 -17.06 20.45
CA VAL A 157 7.92 -17.54 19.59
C VAL A 157 8.89 -18.46 20.32
N LYS A 158 9.00 -18.33 21.65
CA LYS A 158 9.86 -19.19 22.49
C LYS A 158 9.32 -20.62 22.63
N ASP A 159 8.05 -20.84 22.37
CA ASP A 159 7.43 -22.16 22.43
C ASP A 159 7.62 -22.97 21.15
N LEU A 160 7.88 -22.31 20.02
CA LEU A 160 8.03 -22.94 18.70
C LEU A 160 8.94 -24.18 18.68
N PRO A 161 10.12 -24.20 19.36
CA PRO A 161 11.00 -25.36 19.36
C PRO A 161 10.35 -26.65 19.86
N LYS A 162 9.36 -26.58 20.78
CA LYS A 162 8.61 -27.74 21.28
C LYS A 162 7.76 -28.39 20.21
N TYR A 163 7.35 -27.61 19.19
CA TYR A 163 6.40 -28.00 18.13
C TYR A 163 7.04 -28.10 16.76
N LYS A 164 8.38 -28.10 16.66
CA LYS A 164 9.10 -28.10 15.37
C LYS A 164 8.61 -29.17 14.39
N ASP A 165 8.18 -30.33 14.93
CA ASP A 165 7.79 -31.48 14.13
C ASP A 165 6.46 -31.26 13.39
N LEU A 166 5.60 -30.37 13.89
CA LEU A 166 4.35 -29.97 13.20
C LEU A 166 4.62 -29.16 11.93
N PHE A 167 5.73 -28.45 11.88
CA PHE A 167 6.09 -27.53 10.78
C PHE A 167 7.12 -28.14 9.81
N LYS A 168 7.25 -29.48 9.82
CA LYS A 168 8.19 -30.19 8.93
C LYS A 168 7.63 -30.33 7.53
N LYS A 169 8.14 -29.52 6.58
CA LYS A 169 7.90 -29.70 5.15
C LYS A 169 9.20 -29.61 4.33
N SER A 170 10.34 -29.51 5.00
CA SER A 170 11.61 -29.24 4.36
C SER A 170 12.30 -30.50 3.84
N SER A 171 13.22 -30.28 2.90
CA SER A 171 14.22 -31.26 2.51
C SER A 171 15.07 -31.73 3.72
N ASN A 172 15.20 -30.90 4.75
CA ASN A 172 15.85 -31.21 6.01
C ASN A 172 14.84 -31.79 7.02
N LYS A 173 14.73 -33.12 7.05
CA LYS A 173 13.81 -33.84 7.95
C LYS A 173 14.05 -33.62 9.45
N SER A 174 15.15 -32.97 9.84
CA SER A 174 15.50 -32.71 11.25
C SER A 174 14.97 -31.38 11.78
N LYS A 175 14.65 -30.44 10.91
CA LYS A 175 14.18 -29.10 11.27
C LYS A 175 12.75 -28.83 10.77
N GLY A 176 12.01 -28.01 11.53
CA GLY A 176 10.80 -27.36 11.03
C GLY A 176 11.12 -26.27 10.00
N GLN A 177 10.11 -25.71 9.37
CA GLN A 177 10.24 -24.56 8.49
C GLN A 177 9.55 -23.34 9.10
N ILE A 178 10.17 -22.16 8.98
CA ILE A 178 9.53 -20.88 9.18
C ILE A 178 9.61 -20.13 7.85
N ILE A 179 8.44 -19.78 7.31
CA ILE A 179 8.37 -18.99 6.09
C ILE A 179 8.67 -17.54 6.43
N GLY A 180 9.70 -16.99 5.85
CA GLY A 180 10.20 -15.65 6.12
C GLY A 180 9.47 -14.55 5.35
N ALA A 181 9.88 -13.33 5.59
CA ALA A 181 9.57 -12.22 4.69
C ALA A 181 10.41 -12.33 3.40
N PRO A 182 9.86 -11.95 2.23
CA PRO A 182 10.63 -11.90 1.00
C PRO A 182 11.93 -11.08 1.17
N SER A 183 13.05 -11.57 0.67
CA SER A 183 14.37 -10.94 0.88
C SER A 183 14.47 -9.49 0.40
N MET A 184 13.61 -9.08 -0.56
CA MET A 184 13.51 -7.70 -1.03
C MET A 184 12.81 -6.75 -0.05
N TRP A 185 12.11 -7.28 0.98
CA TRP A 185 11.36 -6.47 1.92
C TRP A 185 12.21 -6.03 3.10
N GLY A 186 11.97 -4.81 3.60
CA GLY A 186 12.65 -4.29 4.80
C GLY A 186 12.47 -5.16 6.04
N ALA A 187 11.39 -5.97 6.11
CA ALA A 187 11.14 -6.91 7.19
C ALA A 187 12.04 -8.16 7.15
N ALA A 188 12.67 -8.50 6.02
CA ALA A 188 13.42 -9.75 5.88
C ALA A 188 14.63 -9.82 6.81
N LYS A 189 15.44 -8.76 6.84
CA LYS A 189 16.64 -8.70 7.69
C LYS A 189 16.28 -8.79 9.20
N PRO A 190 15.35 -7.98 9.74
CA PRO A 190 14.89 -8.12 11.11
C PRO A 190 14.38 -9.53 11.42
N PHE A 191 13.53 -10.10 10.57
CA PHE A 191 12.92 -11.41 10.80
C PHE A 191 13.95 -12.55 10.80
N GLN A 192 14.94 -12.53 9.90
CA GLN A 192 16.05 -13.47 9.92
C GLN A 192 16.91 -13.34 11.17
N GLN A 193 17.18 -12.10 11.62
CA GLN A 193 17.97 -11.89 12.84
C GLN A 193 17.21 -12.34 14.08
N LYS A 194 15.89 -12.12 14.16
CA LYS A 194 15.02 -12.65 15.24
C LYS A 194 15.14 -14.16 15.38
N MET A 195 15.20 -14.91 14.28
CA MET A 195 15.39 -16.37 14.33
C MET A 195 16.69 -16.76 15.07
N LYS A 196 17.76 -15.98 14.89
CA LYS A 196 19.02 -16.18 15.61
C LYS A 196 18.89 -15.76 17.08
N THR A 197 18.33 -14.58 17.32
CA THR A 197 18.15 -14.01 18.66
C THR A 197 17.29 -14.89 19.56
N TYR A 198 16.25 -15.53 19.01
CA TYR A 198 15.40 -16.48 19.75
C TYR A 198 15.88 -17.94 19.69
N ASN A 199 17.09 -18.20 19.16
CA ASN A 199 17.66 -19.54 18.96
C ASN A 199 16.81 -20.48 18.11
N LEU A 200 15.90 -19.94 17.27
CA LEU A 200 15.04 -20.74 16.41
C LEU A 200 15.83 -21.41 15.28
N SER A 201 16.95 -20.84 14.86
CA SER A 201 17.81 -21.40 13.79
C SER A 201 18.40 -22.78 14.12
N GLU A 202 18.41 -23.21 15.39
CA GLU A 202 18.81 -24.54 15.79
C GLU A 202 17.78 -25.60 15.39
N THR A 203 16.49 -25.26 15.47
CA THR A 203 15.36 -26.17 15.30
C THR A 203 14.56 -25.91 14.02
N PHE A 204 14.70 -24.76 13.42
CA PHE A 204 13.99 -24.36 12.21
C PHE A 204 14.93 -23.89 11.09
N GLU A 205 14.49 -24.10 9.85
CA GLU A 205 15.06 -23.54 8.66
C GLU A 205 14.24 -22.30 8.23
N TYR A 206 14.94 -21.20 7.92
CA TYR A 206 14.31 -20.03 7.29
C TYR A 206 14.07 -20.31 5.82
N VAL A 207 12.85 -20.14 5.36
CA VAL A 207 12.48 -20.31 3.95
C VAL A 207 12.11 -18.94 3.38
N ASP A 208 12.89 -18.46 2.41
CA ASP A 208 12.53 -17.27 1.65
C ASP A 208 11.40 -17.62 0.67
N PRO A 209 10.23 -16.96 0.74
CA PRO A 209 9.12 -17.19 -0.18
C PRO A 209 9.36 -16.59 -1.57
N GLY A 210 10.44 -15.83 -1.77
CA GLY A 210 10.82 -15.18 -3.03
C GLY A 210 10.01 -13.93 -3.37
N SER A 211 8.74 -13.88 -2.99
CA SER A 211 7.84 -12.73 -3.25
C SER A 211 6.68 -12.69 -2.27
N GLY A 212 5.95 -11.56 -2.22
CA GLY A 212 4.70 -11.46 -1.46
C GLY A 212 3.64 -12.45 -1.92
N THR A 213 3.53 -12.69 -3.23
CA THR A 213 2.66 -13.73 -3.78
C THR A 213 3.08 -15.12 -3.29
N GLY A 214 4.37 -15.44 -3.30
CA GLY A 214 4.89 -16.70 -2.78
C GLY A 214 4.57 -16.91 -1.30
N LEU A 215 4.71 -15.86 -0.49
CA LEU A 215 4.34 -15.84 0.93
C LEU A 215 2.86 -16.16 1.11
N ASN A 216 1.98 -15.42 0.43
CA ASN A 216 0.53 -15.59 0.52
C ASN A 216 0.10 -16.99 0.04
N VAL A 217 0.64 -17.49 -1.07
CA VAL A 217 0.37 -18.84 -1.58
C VAL A 217 0.80 -19.92 -0.57
N SER A 218 1.95 -19.75 0.09
CA SER A 218 2.42 -20.68 1.13
C SER A 218 1.44 -20.77 2.29
N LEU A 219 0.98 -19.62 2.80
CA LEU A 219 0.00 -19.53 3.88
C LEU A 219 -1.35 -20.12 3.45
N THR A 220 -1.89 -19.67 2.34
CA THR A 220 -3.21 -20.09 1.81
C THR A 220 -3.28 -21.61 1.64
N LYS A 221 -2.28 -22.22 0.98
CA LYS A 221 -2.25 -23.67 0.77
C LYS A 221 -2.26 -24.44 2.08
N ALA A 222 -1.47 -24.01 3.06
CA ALA A 222 -1.44 -24.67 4.36
C ALA A 222 -2.76 -24.51 5.11
N TYR A 223 -3.32 -23.29 5.10
CA TYR A 223 -4.58 -22.99 5.78
C TYR A 223 -5.74 -23.81 5.19
N GLU A 224 -5.91 -23.81 3.88
CA GLU A 224 -6.98 -24.53 3.19
C GLU A 224 -6.87 -26.06 3.38
N ALA A 225 -5.64 -26.58 3.43
CA ALA A 225 -5.38 -27.99 3.70
C ALA A 225 -5.54 -28.37 5.19
N GLY A 226 -5.77 -27.41 6.10
CA GLY A 226 -5.80 -27.67 7.54
C GLY A 226 -4.44 -28.06 8.12
N GLU A 227 -3.34 -27.67 7.44
CA GLU A 227 -1.98 -28.03 7.83
C GLU A 227 -1.35 -26.93 8.71
N ALA A 228 -0.45 -27.32 9.62
CA ALA A 228 0.29 -26.36 10.42
C ALA A 228 1.23 -25.52 9.51
N TRP A 229 1.21 -24.22 9.74
CA TRP A 229 2.08 -23.24 9.10
C TRP A 229 2.60 -22.25 10.14
N VAL A 230 3.82 -21.80 10.02
CA VAL A 230 4.40 -20.71 10.79
C VAL A 230 5.25 -19.83 9.88
N GLY A 231 5.08 -18.53 9.99
CA GLY A 231 5.85 -17.61 9.16
C GLY A 231 5.56 -16.15 9.42
N TYR A 232 6.22 -15.31 8.63
CA TYR A 232 5.97 -13.89 8.62
C TYR A 232 4.61 -13.60 7.98
N ALA A 233 3.81 -12.80 8.66
CA ALA A 233 2.66 -12.15 8.06
C ALA A 233 2.54 -10.72 8.59
N TYR A 234 1.70 -9.92 7.94
CA TYR A 234 1.51 -8.50 8.25
C TYR A 234 0.10 -8.05 7.89
N SER A 235 -0.38 -7.03 8.57
CA SER A 235 -1.62 -6.34 8.22
C SER A 235 -1.38 -4.84 7.99
N PRO A 236 -2.18 -4.21 7.09
CA PRO A 236 -3.29 -4.82 6.37
C PRO A 236 -2.85 -5.77 5.25
N SER A 237 -3.56 -6.89 5.09
CA SER A 237 -3.40 -7.83 3.98
C SER A 237 -4.64 -8.71 3.82
N TRP A 238 -4.95 -9.10 2.58
CA TRP A 238 -6.12 -9.94 2.32
C TRP A 238 -6.05 -11.32 3.01
N VAL A 239 -4.86 -11.87 3.19
CA VAL A 239 -4.70 -13.17 3.87
C VAL A 239 -5.08 -13.12 5.33
N LEU A 240 -4.72 -12.03 6.05
CA LEU A 240 -5.13 -11.83 7.45
C LEU A 240 -6.57 -11.33 7.58
N GLY A 241 -7.15 -10.79 6.53
CA GLY A 241 -8.58 -10.48 6.50
C GLY A 241 -9.47 -11.70 6.24
N LYS A 242 -8.94 -12.69 5.50
CA LYS A 242 -9.67 -13.89 5.10
C LYS A 242 -9.50 -15.06 6.08
N TYR A 243 -8.30 -15.24 6.60
CA TYR A 243 -7.92 -16.40 7.39
C TYR A 243 -7.68 -16.01 8.85
N ASP A 244 -8.21 -16.81 9.75
CA ASP A 244 -8.02 -16.62 11.18
C ASP A 244 -6.61 -17.08 11.59
N MET A 245 -5.76 -16.09 11.89
CA MET A 245 -4.34 -16.27 12.16
C MET A 245 -3.98 -15.64 13.51
N THR A 246 -3.25 -16.36 14.32
CA THR A 246 -2.76 -15.90 15.62
C THR A 246 -1.33 -15.37 15.49
N LEU A 247 -1.10 -14.12 15.90
CA LEU A 247 0.23 -13.54 16.09
C LEU A 247 0.82 -14.12 17.39
N LEU A 248 1.98 -14.76 17.29
CA LEU A 248 2.69 -15.28 18.47
C LEU A 248 3.32 -14.13 19.25
N GLU A 249 3.25 -14.24 20.58
CA GLU A 249 3.84 -13.26 21.49
C GLU A 249 5.36 -13.19 21.33
N GLU A 250 5.86 -11.98 21.31
CA GLU A 250 7.28 -11.60 21.40
C GLU A 250 7.44 -10.66 22.61
N PRO A 251 8.65 -10.43 23.14
CA PRO A 251 8.87 -9.35 24.09
C PRO A 251 8.40 -8.00 23.50
N ASP A 252 7.82 -7.15 24.33
CA ASP A 252 7.35 -5.84 23.91
C ASP A 252 8.45 -5.04 23.19
N TYR A 253 8.06 -4.17 22.27
CA TYR A 253 9.01 -3.35 21.54
C TYR A 253 9.84 -2.48 22.50
N ASP A 254 11.15 -2.56 22.33
CA ASP A 254 12.14 -1.73 22.97
C ASP A 254 13.19 -1.30 21.94
N ALA A 255 13.37 0.00 21.77
CA ALA A 255 14.21 0.55 20.71
C ALA A 255 15.70 0.15 20.85
N GLU A 256 16.24 0.05 22.08
CA GLU A 256 17.63 -0.36 22.28
C GLU A 256 17.83 -1.83 21.90
N THR A 257 16.95 -2.72 22.37
CA THR A 257 16.96 -4.14 22.03
C THR A 257 16.71 -4.36 20.53
N TRP A 258 15.79 -3.61 19.94
CA TRP A 258 15.53 -3.65 18.52
C TRP A 258 16.78 -3.32 17.70
N ASN A 259 17.42 -2.21 17.98
CA ASN A 259 18.63 -1.79 17.28
C ASN A 259 19.82 -2.71 17.50
N LYS A 260 19.87 -3.40 18.65
CA LYS A 260 20.96 -4.32 18.99
C LYS A 260 20.83 -5.66 18.27
N ASN A 261 19.66 -6.29 18.28
CA ASN A 261 19.52 -7.67 17.81
C ASN A 261 18.10 -8.07 17.38
N TYR A 262 17.17 -7.12 17.25
CA TYR A 262 15.76 -7.34 16.93
C TYR A 262 15.03 -8.31 17.89
N GLY A 263 15.42 -8.35 19.16
CA GLY A 263 14.90 -9.30 20.17
C GLY A 263 13.55 -8.92 20.78
N THR A 264 12.74 -8.13 20.10
CA THR A 264 11.41 -7.65 20.51
C THR A 264 10.41 -7.79 19.38
N ALA A 265 9.12 -7.56 19.64
CA ALA A 265 8.10 -7.37 18.61
C ALA A 265 8.52 -6.30 17.59
N PHE A 266 7.92 -6.30 16.42
CA PHE A 266 8.05 -5.16 15.52
C PHE A 266 7.44 -3.92 16.17
N PRO A 267 7.99 -2.72 15.92
CA PRO A 267 7.37 -1.49 16.44
C PRO A 267 5.94 -1.35 15.93
N ASP A 268 5.04 -0.92 16.81
CA ASP A 268 3.75 -0.41 16.38
C ASP A 268 3.99 0.81 15.48
N GLN A 269 3.23 0.90 14.43
CA GLN A 269 3.44 1.94 13.44
C GLN A 269 2.12 2.51 12.96
N ASP A 270 1.97 3.81 13.18
CA ASP A 270 1.00 4.61 12.46
C ASP A 270 1.42 4.69 10.98
N VAL A 271 0.44 4.60 10.10
CA VAL A 271 0.62 4.77 8.67
C VAL A 271 -0.04 6.09 8.27
N PRO A 272 0.75 7.18 8.24
CA PRO A 272 0.20 8.49 7.95
C PRO A 272 -0.08 8.70 6.48
N ILE A 273 -0.91 9.73 6.23
CA ILE A 273 -1.09 10.37 4.94
C ILE A 273 -0.12 11.54 4.87
N ALA A 274 0.63 11.63 3.78
CA ALA A 274 1.54 12.74 3.55
C ALA A 274 1.21 13.48 2.26
N ILE A 275 1.46 14.78 2.27
CA ILE A 275 1.20 15.67 1.15
C ILE A 275 2.44 16.50 0.81
N ASN A 276 2.51 16.98 -0.44
CA ASN A 276 3.37 18.11 -0.76
C ASN A 276 2.88 19.35 0.03
N ALA A 277 3.79 20.07 0.67
CA ALA A 277 3.41 21.18 1.56
C ALA A 277 2.64 22.32 0.87
N LYS A 278 2.83 22.51 -0.45
CA LYS A 278 2.11 23.53 -1.22
C LYS A 278 0.62 23.25 -1.35
N LEU A 279 0.20 21.99 -1.17
CA LEU A 279 -1.21 21.62 -1.26
C LEU A 279 -2.07 22.34 -0.23
N GLU A 280 -1.51 22.76 0.91
CA GLU A 280 -2.22 23.57 1.91
C GLU A 280 -2.68 24.93 1.36
N GLU A 281 -1.93 25.49 0.41
CA GLU A 281 -2.23 26.77 -0.20
C GLU A 281 -3.14 26.61 -1.44
N THR A 282 -2.91 25.55 -2.23
CA THR A 282 -3.59 25.36 -3.53
C THR A 282 -4.92 24.62 -3.41
N ALA A 283 -5.08 23.72 -2.42
CA ALA A 283 -6.29 22.92 -2.21
C ALA A 283 -6.57 22.66 -0.70
N PRO A 284 -6.83 23.71 0.11
CA PRO A 284 -7.03 23.57 1.55
C PRO A 284 -8.26 22.72 1.92
N ASP A 285 -9.28 22.66 1.08
CA ASP A 285 -10.45 21.79 1.23
C ASP A 285 -10.07 20.31 1.15
N ILE A 286 -9.12 19.95 0.27
CA ILE A 286 -8.60 18.59 0.16
C ILE A 286 -7.73 18.22 1.35
N VAL A 287 -6.88 19.14 1.80
CA VAL A 287 -6.07 18.92 3.02
C VAL A 287 -6.98 18.64 4.21
N LYS A 288 -8.08 19.42 4.36
CA LYS A 288 -9.05 19.20 5.43
C LYS A 288 -9.74 17.83 5.36
N PHE A 289 -10.07 17.36 4.16
CA PHE A 289 -10.58 16.01 3.95
C PHE A 289 -9.54 14.95 4.37
N LEU A 290 -8.27 15.09 3.94
CA LEU A 290 -7.20 14.15 4.26
C LEU A 290 -6.84 14.12 5.75
N GLU A 291 -6.96 15.25 6.47
CA GLU A 291 -6.83 15.30 7.93
C GLU A 291 -7.88 14.47 8.67
N ASN A 292 -9.08 14.40 8.12
CA ASN A 292 -10.18 13.63 8.70
C ASN A 292 -10.22 12.18 8.23
N TYR A 293 -9.47 11.84 7.16
CA TYR A 293 -9.44 10.50 6.60
C TYR A 293 -8.82 9.51 7.60
N GLN A 294 -9.60 8.55 8.04
CA GLN A 294 -9.16 7.53 8.99
C GLN A 294 -9.87 6.21 8.74
N THR A 295 -9.10 5.15 8.62
CA THR A 295 -9.58 3.77 8.52
C THR A 295 -9.01 2.91 9.64
N SER A 296 -9.04 1.60 9.49
CA SER A 296 -8.39 0.64 10.36
C SER A 296 -7.82 -0.52 9.55
N ASN A 297 -7.01 -1.37 10.15
CA ASN A 297 -6.60 -2.62 9.53
C ASN A 297 -7.79 -3.50 9.14
N GLU A 298 -8.82 -3.59 9.99
CA GLU A 298 -10.00 -4.39 9.73
C GLU A 298 -10.75 -3.90 8.50
N LEU A 299 -11.02 -2.60 8.42
CA LEU A 299 -11.69 -1.96 7.28
C LEU A 299 -10.90 -2.08 5.99
N THR A 300 -9.58 -1.94 6.06
CA THR A 300 -8.69 -2.10 4.91
C THR A 300 -8.61 -3.56 4.47
N ASN A 301 -8.45 -4.51 5.42
CA ASN A 301 -8.44 -5.94 5.12
C ASN A 301 -9.71 -6.39 4.41
N GLU A 302 -10.87 -5.88 4.83
CA GLU A 302 -12.15 -6.18 4.21
C GLU A 302 -12.16 -5.80 2.71
N ALA A 303 -11.67 -4.62 2.37
CA ALA A 303 -11.55 -4.19 0.98
C ALA A 303 -10.56 -5.07 0.19
N LEU A 304 -9.44 -5.44 0.81
CA LEU A 304 -8.45 -6.31 0.18
C LEU A 304 -8.96 -7.74 -0.02
N VAL A 305 -9.79 -8.26 0.88
CA VAL A 305 -10.49 -9.55 0.72
C VAL A 305 -11.45 -9.46 -0.45
N TYR A 306 -12.26 -8.40 -0.53
CA TYR A 306 -13.17 -8.18 -1.66
C TYR A 306 -12.42 -8.16 -2.99
N MET A 307 -11.30 -7.43 -3.08
CA MET A 307 -10.44 -7.43 -4.28
C MET A 307 -9.97 -8.83 -4.66
N ASN A 308 -9.50 -9.61 -3.68
CA ASN A 308 -8.97 -10.94 -3.93
C ASN A 308 -10.05 -11.96 -4.33
N GLU A 309 -11.22 -11.93 -3.69
CA GLU A 309 -12.28 -12.92 -3.92
C GLU A 309 -13.07 -12.68 -5.20
N ASN A 310 -13.14 -11.43 -5.65
CA ASN A 310 -13.91 -11.03 -6.83
C ASN A 310 -13.01 -10.70 -8.03
N ASP A 311 -11.68 -10.86 -7.89
CA ASP A 311 -10.70 -10.39 -8.90
C ASP A 311 -10.93 -8.92 -9.28
N ALA A 312 -11.29 -8.12 -8.26
CA ALA A 312 -11.76 -6.75 -8.43
C ALA A 312 -10.60 -5.76 -8.42
N GLU A 313 -10.70 -4.76 -9.29
CA GLU A 313 -9.79 -3.62 -9.29
C GLU A 313 -10.04 -2.71 -8.08
N ALA A 314 -9.03 -1.92 -7.71
CA ALA A 314 -9.10 -1.03 -6.55
C ALA A 314 -10.28 -0.04 -6.61
N LYS A 315 -10.66 0.44 -7.79
CA LYS A 315 -11.81 1.34 -8.00
C LYS A 315 -13.13 0.66 -7.67
N GLU A 316 -13.29 -0.59 -8.08
CA GLU A 316 -14.49 -1.37 -7.79
C GLU A 316 -14.59 -1.65 -6.29
N ALA A 317 -13.47 -2.04 -5.67
CA ALA A 317 -13.40 -2.26 -4.23
C ALA A 317 -13.70 -0.99 -3.43
N ALA A 318 -13.18 0.16 -3.85
CA ALA A 318 -13.48 1.46 -3.22
C ALA A 318 -14.97 1.79 -3.29
N THR A 319 -15.59 1.63 -4.47
CA THR A 319 -17.03 1.86 -4.65
C THR A 319 -17.86 0.93 -3.77
N TRP A 320 -17.55 -0.38 -3.77
CA TRP A 320 -18.22 -1.37 -2.92
C TRP A 320 -18.07 -1.01 -1.43
N TRP A 321 -16.86 -0.69 -0.98
CA TRP A 321 -16.56 -0.37 0.41
C TRP A 321 -17.29 0.92 0.86
N MET A 322 -17.28 1.96 0.04
CA MET A 322 -17.95 3.23 0.35
C MET A 322 -19.47 3.05 0.45
N LYS A 323 -20.09 2.20 -0.37
CA LYS A 323 -21.51 1.83 -0.25
C LYS A 323 -21.80 1.08 1.04
N LYS A 324 -20.88 0.24 1.49
CA LYS A 324 -21.04 -0.58 2.70
C LYS A 324 -20.81 0.24 3.98
N HIS A 325 -19.93 1.23 3.95
CA HIS A 325 -19.51 2.00 5.11
C HIS A 325 -19.78 3.51 5.00
N PRO A 326 -21.02 3.93 4.64
CA PRO A 326 -21.33 5.36 4.50
C PRO A 326 -21.18 6.11 5.83
N ASP A 327 -21.41 5.45 6.96
CA ASP A 327 -21.26 5.98 8.31
C ASP A 327 -19.82 6.30 8.72
N ILE A 328 -18.83 5.83 7.95
CA ILE A 328 -17.41 6.09 8.16
C ILE A 328 -16.98 7.28 7.31
N TRP A 329 -16.96 7.13 5.99
CA TRP A 329 -16.36 8.11 5.09
C TRP A 329 -17.13 9.43 5.02
N THR A 330 -18.45 9.44 5.26
CA THR A 330 -19.22 10.69 5.27
C THR A 330 -18.81 11.65 6.39
N LYS A 331 -18.15 11.16 7.43
CA LYS A 331 -17.60 12.00 8.50
C LYS A 331 -16.33 12.76 8.12
N TRP A 332 -15.70 12.37 7.01
CA TRP A 332 -14.46 13.01 6.55
C TRP A 332 -14.70 14.28 5.76
N VAL A 333 -15.93 14.51 5.33
CA VAL A 333 -16.32 15.57 4.40
C VAL A 333 -17.56 16.33 4.90
N PRO A 334 -17.83 17.56 4.42
CA PRO A 334 -19.10 18.26 4.65
C PRO A 334 -20.29 17.49 4.06
N ASP A 335 -21.47 17.69 4.63
CA ASP A 335 -22.70 16.97 4.24
C ASP A 335 -23.05 17.12 2.75
N ASP A 336 -22.88 18.32 2.18
CA ASP A 336 -23.14 18.58 0.75
C ASP A 336 -22.19 17.81 -0.18
N VAL A 337 -20.94 17.65 0.23
CA VAL A 337 -19.94 16.83 -0.45
C VAL A 337 -20.32 15.34 -0.35
N ALA A 338 -20.67 14.88 0.84
CA ALA A 338 -21.10 13.50 1.08
C ALA A 338 -22.30 13.14 0.20
N GLU A 339 -23.30 14.02 0.07
CA GLU A 339 -24.48 13.79 -0.75
C GLU A 339 -24.18 13.72 -2.27
N LYS A 340 -23.19 14.49 -2.76
CA LYS A 340 -22.73 14.39 -4.14
C LYS A 340 -22.09 13.02 -4.41
N VAL A 341 -21.16 12.62 -3.54
CA VAL A 341 -20.48 11.33 -3.65
C VAL A 341 -21.46 10.16 -3.58
N LYS A 342 -22.41 10.15 -2.60
CA LYS A 342 -23.44 9.11 -2.50
C LYS A 342 -24.28 8.94 -3.76
N LYS A 343 -24.52 10.01 -4.51
CA LYS A 343 -25.28 9.96 -5.76
C LYS A 343 -24.49 9.42 -6.94
N ALA A 344 -23.16 9.52 -6.88
CA ALA A 344 -22.25 9.12 -7.94
C ALA A 344 -21.81 7.65 -7.86
N ILE A 345 -21.73 7.07 -6.67
CA ILE A 345 -21.24 5.70 -6.42
C ILE A 345 -22.31 4.60 -6.51
#